data_96ae5e5c933fdf284d36fadcfbc6ffc8
#
_entry.id   96ae5e5c933fdf284d36fadcfbc6ffc8
#
_cell.length_a   1.000
_cell.length_b   1.000
_cell.length_c   1.000
_cell.angle_alpha   90.00
_cell.angle_beta   90.00
_cell.angle_gamma   90.00
#
_symmetry.space_group_name_H-M   'P 1'
#
loop_
_entity.id
_entity.type
_entity.pdbx_description
1 polymer ?
#
loop_
_entity_poly.entity_id
_entity_poly.type
_entity_poly.pdbx_seq_one_letter_code
_entity_poly.pdbx_strand_id
1 'polypeptide(L)'
;MKQGSPRHAWPAHAWPRVLLAIALLFAACAHADVAIPPLKARVTDLTGTLSAQQQATLEQTLAAFETRKGSQIAVLLVPTTQPETIEQYAVRVEENWKLGRKGVDDGALLLIAKDDRKLWIEVGYGLEGPLNDATAKRIVADDITPHFKQGDFYGGITAGVERMIKVVDGEPLPPPKARP
;
A
#
# COMPACT_ATOMS: atom_id res chain seq x y z
N MET A 1 64.95 28.30 39.45
CA MET A 1 63.47 28.46 39.47
C MET A 1 62.91 27.74 38.25
N LYS A 2 62.34 26.52 38.44
CA LYS A 2 61.66 25.78 37.36
C LYS A 2 60.17 25.76 37.70
N GLN A 3 59.36 26.42 36.88
CA GLN A 3 57.90 26.41 36.97
C GLN A 3 57.41 25.12 36.30
N GLY A 4 56.77 24.24 37.05
CA GLY A 4 56.06 23.09 36.55
C GLY A 4 54.67 23.46 36.05
N SER A 5 54.36 23.23 34.80
CA SER A 5 53.02 23.43 34.23
C SER A 5 52.05 22.39 34.76
N PRO A 6 50.81 22.72 35.11
CA PRO A 6 49.81 21.73 35.54
C PRO A 6 49.33 20.91 34.36
N ARG A 7 49.54 19.59 34.40
CA ARG A 7 48.96 18.63 33.48
C ARG A 7 47.50 18.40 33.90
N HIS A 8 46.55 18.93 33.16
CA HIS A 8 45.15 18.58 33.33
C HIS A 8 44.94 17.13 32.91
N ALA A 9 44.85 16.26 33.89
CA ALA A 9 44.46 14.87 33.68
C ALA A 9 42.92 14.83 33.47
N TRP A 10 42.47 14.47 32.27
CA TRP A 10 41.09 14.23 31.99
C TRP A 10 40.69 12.89 32.64
N PRO A 11 39.52 12.78 33.30
CA PRO A 11 39.13 11.56 34.00
C PRO A 11 38.83 10.45 32.95
N ALA A 12 39.62 9.39 32.98
CA ALA A 12 39.55 8.24 32.06
C ALA A 12 38.21 7.47 32.10
N HIS A 13 37.31 7.82 33.01
CA HIS A 13 36.04 7.12 33.23
C HIS A 13 34.82 7.76 32.54
N ALA A 14 35.01 8.86 31.82
CA ALA A 14 33.88 9.57 31.12
C ALA A 14 33.56 8.96 29.75
N TRP A 15 34.52 8.34 29.09
CA TRP A 15 34.42 7.82 27.74
C TRP A 15 33.39 6.67 27.56
N PRO A 16 33.30 5.67 28.45
CA PRO A 16 32.32 4.60 28.28
C PRO A 16 30.88 5.08 28.45
N ARG A 17 30.64 6.13 29.25
CA ARG A 17 29.29 6.70 29.43
C ARG A 17 28.85 7.52 28.23
N VAL A 18 29.76 8.21 27.57
CA VAL A 18 29.46 8.99 26.34
C VAL A 18 29.20 8.05 25.17
N LEU A 19 29.99 6.98 25.02
CA LEU A 19 29.76 5.97 23.98
C LEU A 19 28.43 5.23 24.18
N LEU A 20 28.06 4.92 25.42
CA LEU A 20 26.77 4.30 25.75
C LEU A 20 25.59 5.22 25.43
N ALA A 21 25.72 6.53 25.71
CA ALA A 21 24.69 7.53 25.40
C ALA A 21 24.52 7.71 23.89
N ILE A 22 25.62 7.70 23.14
CA ILE A 22 25.59 7.77 21.66
C ILE A 22 24.97 6.50 21.07
N ALA A 23 25.30 5.33 21.59
CA ALA A 23 24.70 4.04 21.14
C ALA A 23 23.19 3.99 21.42
N LEU A 24 22.74 4.53 22.54
CA LEU A 24 21.31 4.62 22.86
C LEU A 24 20.56 5.64 21.97
N LEU A 25 21.20 6.71 21.53
CA LEU A 25 20.63 7.65 20.58
C LEU A 25 20.48 7.05 19.16
N PHE A 26 21.37 6.18 18.73
CA PHE A 26 21.28 5.48 17.45
C PHE A 26 20.25 4.33 17.45
N ALA A 27 19.93 3.75 18.60
CA ALA A 27 18.92 2.70 18.72
C ALA A 27 17.46 3.20 18.57
N ALA A 28 17.22 4.52 18.63
CA ALA A 28 15.88 5.09 18.62
C ALA A 28 15.26 5.32 17.24
N CYS A 29 15.95 5.01 16.13
CA CYS A 29 15.47 5.23 14.78
C CYS A 29 15.13 3.94 13.99
N ALA A 30 14.86 2.82 14.66
CA ALA A 30 14.26 1.69 13.99
C ALA A 30 12.77 2.00 13.72
N HIS A 31 12.48 2.62 12.57
CA HIS A 31 11.11 2.70 12.09
C HIS A 31 10.67 1.27 11.74
N ALA A 32 9.73 0.75 12.50
CA ALA A 32 9.14 -0.54 12.16
C ALA A 32 8.24 -0.37 10.93
N ASP A 33 8.43 -1.23 9.94
CA ASP A 33 7.56 -1.29 8.77
C ASP A 33 6.11 -1.54 9.20
N VAL A 34 5.17 -0.98 8.44
CA VAL A 34 3.74 -1.20 8.71
C VAL A 34 3.40 -2.68 8.56
N ALA A 35 2.76 -3.25 9.57
CA ALA A 35 2.39 -4.66 9.57
C ALA A 35 1.39 -4.96 8.43
N ILE A 36 1.59 -6.09 7.75
CA ILE A 36 0.66 -6.57 6.74
C ILE A 36 -0.45 -7.37 7.43
N PRO A 37 -1.73 -7.01 7.25
CA PRO A 37 -2.83 -7.79 7.80
C PRO A 37 -2.92 -9.16 7.09
N PRO A 38 -3.41 -10.20 7.78
CA PRO A 38 -3.66 -11.48 7.13
C PRO A 38 -4.79 -11.36 6.09
N LEU A 39 -4.64 -12.03 4.95
CA LEU A 39 -5.67 -12.12 3.92
C LEU A 39 -6.80 -13.05 4.41
N LYS A 40 -7.88 -12.47 4.93
CA LYS A 40 -9.06 -13.21 5.40
C LYS A 40 -10.26 -13.08 4.47
N ALA A 41 -10.26 -12.02 3.67
CA ALA A 41 -11.32 -11.67 2.74
C ALA A 41 -10.71 -10.87 1.59
N ARG A 42 -11.41 -10.73 0.46
CA ARG A 42 -10.96 -9.92 -0.69
C ARG A 42 -11.01 -8.42 -0.40
N VAL A 43 -11.83 -8.02 0.58
CA VAL A 43 -11.93 -6.64 1.04
C VAL A 43 -11.52 -6.58 2.51
N THR A 44 -10.41 -5.89 2.79
CA THR A 44 -9.89 -5.66 4.15
C THR A 44 -9.87 -4.16 4.40
N ASP A 45 -10.70 -3.68 5.31
CA ASP A 45 -10.75 -2.27 5.72
C ASP A 45 -10.34 -2.12 7.18
N LEU A 46 -9.14 -1.59 7.41
CA LEU A 46 -8.60 -1.29 8.73
C LEU A 46 -8.92 0.14 9.19
N THR A 47 -9.64 0.90 8.38
CA THR A 47 -9.92 2.32 8.62
C THR A 47 -11.37 2.59 9.01
N GLY A 48 -12.25 1.59 8.91
CA GLY A 48 -13.67 1.76 9.14
C GLY A 48 -14.33 2.72 8.14
N THR A 49 -13.78 2.84 6.93
CA THR A 49 -14.30 3.74 5.89
C THR A 49 -15.55 3.17 5.24
N LEU A 50 -15.61 1.85 5.09
CA LEU A 50 -16.72 1.15 4.46
C LEU A 50 -17.66 0.58 5.52
N SER A 51 -18.97 0.68 5.30
CA SER A 51 -19.94 -0.04 6.12
C SER A 51 -19.85 -1.55 5.87
N ALA A 52 -20.35 -2.37 6.80
CA ALA A 52 -20.38 -3.82 6.62
C ALA A 52 -21.13 -4.25 5.36
N GLN A 53 -22.22 -3.55 5.00
CA GLN A 53 -22.97 -3.81 3.76
C GLN A 53 -22.15 -3.50 2.51
N GLN A 54 -21.40 -2.39 2.51
CA GLN A 54 -20.53 -2.00 1.40
C GLN A 54 -19.39 -2.99 1.21
N GLN A 55 -18.76 -3.43 2.30
CA GLN A 55 -17.73 -4.48 2.25
C GLN A 55 -18.31 -5.78 1.70
N ALA A 56 -19.48 -6.22 2.17
CA ALA A 56 -20.12 -7.44 1.70
C ALA A 56 -20.46 -7.37 0.20
N THR A 57 -20.92 -6.24 -0.30
CA THR A 57 -21.22 -6.05 -1.72
C THR A 57 -19.98 -6.13 -2.59
N LEU A 58 -18.89 -5.46 -2.20
CA LEU A 58 -17.59 -5.54 -2.90
C LEU A 58 -17.03 -6.97 -2.86
N GLU A 59 -17.11 -7.63 -1.70
CA GLU A 59 -16.66 -9.03 -1.53
C GLU A 59 -17.41 -9.98 -2.49
N GLN A 60 -18.73 -9.84 -2.62
CA GLN A 60 -19.52 -10.61 -3.55
C GLN A 60 -19.12 -10.38 -5.01
N THR A 61 -18.90 -9.13 -5.40
CA THR A 61 -18.44 -8.76 -6.74
C THR A 61 -17.10 -9.38 -7.06
N LEU A 62 -16.14 -9.29 -6.15
CA LEU A 62 -14.80 -9.82 -6.31
C LEU A 62 -14.81 -11.38 -6.31
N ALA A 63 -15.61 -11.99 -5.45
CA ALA A 63 -15.77 -13.45 -5.43
C ALA A 63 -16.38 -13.99 -6.73
N ALA A 64 -17.39 -13.32 -7.28
CA ALA A 64 -18.00 -13.68 -8.55
C ALA A 64 -17.00 -13.54 -9.72
N PHE A 65 -16.18 -12.49 -9.71
CA PHE A 65 -15.12 -12.30 -10.69
C PHE A 65 -14.08 -13.44 -10.62
N GLU A 66 -13.57 -13.74 -9.44
CA GLU A 66 -12.59 -14.80 -9.22
C GLU A 66 -13.13 -16.16 -9.65
N THR A 67 -14.39 -16.50 -9.30
CA THR A 67 -15.04 -17.74 -9.70
C THR A 67 -15.13 -17.86 -11.22
N ARG A 68 -15.42 -16.78 -11.91
CA ARG A 68 -15.63 -16.75 -13.36
C ARG A 68 -14.32 -16.72 -14.15
N LYS A 69 -13.35 -15.95 -13.69
CA LYS A 69 -12.10 -15.66 -14.43
C LYS A 69 -10.91 -16.47 -13.93
N GLY A 70 -10.90 -16.82 -12.66
CA GLY A 70 -9.75 -17.43 -11.97
C GLY A 70 -8.72 -16.41 -11.46
N SER A 71 -8.70 -15.20 -12.01
CA SER A 71 -7.84 -14.11 -11.54
C SER A 71 -8.38 -13.51 -10.25
N GLN A 72 -7.52 -13.03 -9.37
CA GLN A 72 -7.91 -12.54 -8.05
C GLN A 72 -7.66 -11.04 -7.91
N ILE A 73 -8.66 -10.28 -7.47
CA ILE A 73 -8.53 -8.88 -7.12
C ILE A 73 -8.85 -8.73 -5.63
N ALA A 74 -8.00 -8.00 -4.91
CA ALA A 74 -8.21 -7.67 -3.51
C ALA A 74 -8.20 -6.15 -3.30
N VAL A 75 -8.87 -5.70 -2.24
CA VAL A 75 -8.92 -4.30 -1.80
C VAL A 75 -8.43 -4.23 -0.35
N LEU A 76 -7.46 -3.35 -0.10
CA LEU A 76 -6.93 -3.10 1.23
C LEU A 76 -6.96 -1.61 1.55
N LEU A 77 -7.65 -1.25 2.64
CA LEU A 77 -7.62 0.09 3.21
C LEU A 77 -6.82 0.06 4.51
N VAL A 78 -5.77 0.87 4.56
CA VAL A 78 -4.93 1.08 5.75
C VAL A 78 -4.92 2.56 6.15
N PRO A 79 -4.68 2.90 7.42
CA PRO A 79 -4.54 4.30 7.81
C PRO A 79 -3.36 4.97 7.08
N THR A 80 -2.19 4.35 7.12
CA THR A 80 -0.95 4.86 6.53
C THR A 80 -0.03 3.72 6.11
N THR A 81 0.86 3.96 5.17
CA THR A 81 1.95 3.05 4.82
C THR A 81 3.31 3.53 5.33
N GLN A 82 3.36 4.73 5.93
CA GLN A 82 4.63 5.31 6.38
C GLN A 82 5.30 4.49 7.49
N PRO A 83 6.64 4.36 7.42
CA PRO A 83 7.59 5.17 6.64
C PRO A 83 7.80 4.71 5.18
N GLU A 84 7.19 3.61 4.75
CA GLU A 84 7.32 3.11 3.38
C GLU A 84 6.53 3.96 2.38
N THR A 85 6.94 3.93 1.13
CA THR A 85 6.08 4.44 0.06
C THR A 85 4.91 3.47 -0.16
N ILE A 86 3.81 3.95 -0.72
CA ILE A 86 2.64 3.10 -0.97
C ILE A 86 2.97 1.96 -1.92
N GLU A 87 3.86 2.20 -2.88
CA GLU A 87 4.33 1.21 -3.84
C GLU A 87 5.12 0.09 -3.14
N GLN A 88 6.06 0.45 -2.26
CA GLN A 88 6.86 -0.52 -1.50
C GLN A 88 5.96 -1.40 -0.61
N TYR A 89 5.02 -0.78 0.09
CA TYR A 89 4.08 -1.51 0.91
C TYR A 89 3.18 -2.41 0.08
N ALA A 90 2.69 -1.97 -1.09
CA ALA A 90 1.84 -2.75 -2.00
C ALA A 90 2.54 -4.02 -2.49
N VAL A 91 3.81 -3.91 -2.92
CA VAL A 91 4.64 -5.06 -3.32
C VAL A 91 4.76 -6.07 -2.18
N ARG A 92 5.07 -5.60 -0.94
CA ARG A 92 5.16 -6.49 0.23
C ARG A 92 3.83 -7.18 0.56
N VAL A 93 2.70 -6.48 0.41
CA VAL A 93 1.37 -7.06 0.61
C VAL A 93 1.12 -8.15 -0.44
N GLU A 94 1.39 -7.87 -1.71
CA GLU A 94 1.20 -8.80 -2.81
C GLU A 94 2.04 -10.06 -2.62
N GLU A 95 3.34 -9.92 -2.32
CA GLU A 95 4.25 -11.03 -2.03
C GLU A 95 3.81 -11.86 -0.81
N ASN A 96 3.26 -11.22 0.22
CA ASN A 96 2.79 -11.89 1.43
C ASN A 96 1.46 -12.62 1.19
N TRP A 97 0.52 -11.96 0.53
CA TRP A 97 -0.81 -12.50 0.25
C TRP A 97 -0.82 -13.51 -0.90
N LYS A 98 0.16 -13.42 -1.81
CA LYS A 98 0.28 -14.29 -2.99
C LYS A 98 -1.02 -14.33 -3.79
N LEU A 99 -1.50 -13.13 -4.13
CA LEU A 99 -2.74 -12.97 -4.88
C LEU A 99 -2.65 -13.65 -6.24
N GLY A 100 -3.76 -14.26 -6.66
CA GLY A 100 -3.86 -14.98 -7.93
C GLY A 100 -3.46 -16.44 -7.84
N ARG A 101 -3.47 -17.09 -9.02
CA ARG A 101 -3.15 -18.51 -9.13
C ARG A 101 -1.65 -18.74 -9.10
N LYS A 102 -1.23 -19.76 -8.34
CA LYS A 102 0.19 -20.12 -8.23
C LYS A 102 0.80 -20.40 -9.61
N GLY A 103 1.90 -19.70 -9.93
CA GLY A 103 2.63 -19.84 -11.19
C GLY A 103 1.97 -19.15 -12.39
N VAL A 104 0.83 -18.51 -12.18
CA VAL A 104 0.19 -17.62 -13.16
C VAL A 104 0.37 -16.17 -12.74
N ASP A 105 0.36 -15.92 -11.42
CA ASP A 105 0.54 -14.62 -10.77
C ASP A 105 -0.48 -13.59 -11.27
N ASP A 106 -1.75 -14.03 -11.44
CA ASP A 106 -2.85 -13.26 -11.98
C ASP A 106 -3.69 -12.58 -10.88
N GLY A 107 -2.99 -12.01 -9.92
CA GLY A 107 -3.54 -11.19 -8.85
C GLY A 107 -3.44 -9.71 -9.11
N ALA A 108 -4.28 -8.91 -8.46
CA ALA A 108 -4.14 -7.46 -8.38
C ALA A 108 -4.64 -6.93 -7.02
N LEU A 109 -4.01 -5.90 -6.50
CA LEU A 109 -4.33 -5.26 -5.24
C LEU A 109 -4.68 -3.79 -5.47
N LEU A 110 -5.87 -3.36 -5.06
CA LEU A 110 -6.19 -1.95 -4.89
C LEU A 110 -5.89 -1.57 -3.42
N LEU A 111 -4.83 -0.80 -3.22
CA LEU A 111 -4.38 -0.32 -1.91
C LEU A 111 -4.74 1.15 -1.71
N ILE A 112 -5.35 1.47 -0.58
CA ILE A 112 -5.70 2.83 -0.18
C ILE A 112 -5.06 3.14 1.18
N ALA A 113 -4.15 4.10 1.24
CA ALA A 113 -3.58 4.68 2.46
C ALA A 113 -4.34 5.98 2.77
N LYS A 114 -5.37 5.86 3.62
CA LYS A 114 -6.39 6.89 3.79
C LYS A 114 -5.83 8.20 4.33
N ASP A 115 -5.02 8.14 5.38
CA ASP A 115 -4.48 9.33 6.03
C ASP A 115 -3.36 9.97 5.20
N ASP A 116 -2.65 9.15 4.41
CA ASP A 116 -1.64 9.61 3.44
C ASP A 116 -2.28 10.21 2.18
N ARG A 117 -3.59 10.02 1.97
CA ARG A 117 -4.34 10.40 0.75
C ARG A 117 -3.72 9.82 -0.51
N LYS A 118 -3.24 8.60 -0.42
CA LYS A 118 -2.60 7.85 -1.52
C LYS A 118 -3.40 6.60 -1.83
N LEU A 119 -3.36 6.21 -3.09
CA LEU A 119 -3.88 4.93 -3.55
C LEU A 119 -2.99 4.38 -4.67
N TRP A 120 -2.93 3.06 -4.77
CA TRP A 120 -2.09 2.34 -5.70
C TRP A 120 -2.80 1.08 -6.17
N ILE A 121 -2.55 0.68 -7.42
CA ILE A 121 -2.93 -0.63 -7.93
C ILE A 121 -1.64 -1.39 -8.19
N GLU A 122 -1.40 -2.45 -7.42
CA GLU A 122 -0.33 -3.40 -7.63
C GLU A 122 -0.86 -4.55 -8.49
N VAL A 123 -0.05 -5.03 -9.43
CA VAL A 123 -0.50 -5.98 -10.45
C VAL A 123 0.52 -7.10 -10.58
N GLY A 124 0.08 -8.33 -10.39
CA GLY A 124 0.89 -9.51 -10.63
C GLY A 124 1.20 -9.71 -12.11
N TYR A 125 2.31 -10.38 -12.39
CA TYR A 125 2.86 -10.56 -13.74
C TYR A 125 1.84 -11.10 -14.75
N GLY A 126 0.97 -12.01 -14.33
CA GLY A 126 -0.07 -12.62 -15.19
C GLY A 126 -1.15 -11.63 -15.67
N LEU A 127 -1.26 -10.46 -15.03
CA LEU A 127 -2.23 -9.42 -15.41
C LEU A 127 -1.59 -8.20 -16.06
N GLU A 128 -0.26 -8.10 -16.15
CA GLU A 128 0.43 -6.93 -16.74
C GLU A 128 0.03 -6.67 -18.21
N GLY A 129 -0.40 -7.70 -18.95
CA GLY A 129 -0.88 -7.54 -20.29
C GLY A 129 -2.10 -6.60 -20.38
N PRO A 130 -3.24 -6.95 -19.80
CA PRO A 130 -4.44 -6.12 -19.80
C PRO A 130 -4.36 -4.94 -18.81
N LEU A 131 -3.80 -5.15 -17.63
CA LEU A 131 -3.77 -4.17 -16.52
C LEU A 131 -2.33 -3.69 -16.28
N ASN A 132 -1.70 -3.13 -17.30
CA ASN A 132 -0.37 -2.55 -17.18
C ASN A 132 -0.36 -1.24 -16.39
N ASP A 133 0.83 -0.76 -16.02
CA ASP A 133 1.06 0.48 -15.26
C ASP A 133 0.29 1.69 -15.79
N ALA A 134 0.29 1.90 -17.10
CA ALA A 134 -0.41 3.03 -17.70
C ALA A 134 -1.94 2.91 -17.52
N THR A 135 -2.46 1.70 -17.65
CA THR A 135 -3.87 1.37 -17.44
C THR A 135 -4.24 1.55 -15.97
N ALA A 136 -3.44 1.01 -15.04
CA ALA A 136 -3.64 1.16 -13.60
C ALA A 136 -3.65 2.64 -13.17
N LYS A 137 -2.68 3.43 -13.61
CA LYS A 137 -2.62 4.88 -13.36
C LYS A 137 -3.84 5.62 -13.89
N ARG A 138 -4.37 5.23 -15.06
CA ARG A 138 -5.59 5.83 -15.61
C ARG A 138 -6.84 5.47 -14.80
N ILE A 139 -6.98 4.23 -14.35
CA ILE A 139 -8.08 3.82 -13.47
C ILE A 139 -8.06 4.66 -12.19
N VAL A 140 -6.89 4.82 -11.58
CA VAL A 140 -6.71 5.68 -10.40
C VAL A 140 -7.14 7.11 -10.68
N ALA A 141 -6.70 7.70 -11.79
CA ALA A 141 -6.92 9.10 -12.10
C ALA A 141 -8.34 9.40 -12.56
N ASP A 142 -8.92 8.54 -13.41
CA ASP A 142 -10.16 8.82 -14.13
C ASP A 142 -11.39 8.22 -13.43
N ASP A 143 -11.23 7.08 -12.75
CA ASP A 143 -12.36 6.36 -12.16
C ASP A 143 -12.40 6.48 -10.62
N ILE A 144 -11.27 6.48 -9.90
CA ILE A 144 -11.26 6.50 -8.42
C ILE A 144 -11.13 7.91 -7.85
N THR A 145 -10.10 8.64 -8.25
CA THR A 145 -9.74 9.93 -7.66
C THR A 145 -10.87 10.98 -7.68
N PRO A 146 -11.71 11.09 -8.73
CA PRO A 146 -12.82 12.06 -8.73
C PRO A 146 -13.83 11.82 -7.61
N HIS A 147 -14.15 10.57 -7.28
CA HIS A 147 -15.01 10.19 -6.15
C HIS A 147 -14.36 10.54 -4.81
N PHE A 148 -13.08 10.19 -4.64
CA PHE A 148 -12.35 10.45 -3.39
C PHE A 148 -12.25 11.96 -3.08
N LYS A 149 -12.10 12.80 -4.09
CA LYS A 149 -12.13 14.27 -3.95
C LYS A 149 -13.46 14.79 -3.42
N GLN A 150 -14.54 14.05 -3.61
CA GLN A 150 -15.89 14.37 -3.12
C GLN A 150 -16.22 13.68 -1.80
N GLY A 151 -15.26 12.89 -1.23
CA GLY A 151 -15.48 12.11 -0.01
C GLY A 151 -16.25 10.80 -0.25
N ASP A 152 -16.58 10.47 -1.49
CA ASP A 152 -17.26 9.22 -1.87
C ASP A 152 -16.26 8.08 -2.04
N PHE A 153 -15.78 7.55 -0.91
CA PHE A 153 -14.81 6.45 -0.92
C PHE A 153 -15.40 5.18 -1.50
N TYR A 154 -16.62 4.82 -1.11
CA TYR A 154 -17.26 3.60 -1.60
C TYR A 154 -17.51 3.65 -3.11
N GLY A 155 -18.04 4.75 -3.62
CA GLY A 155 -18.25 4.93 -5.06
C GLY A 155 -16.93 4.85 -5.84
N GLY A 156 -15.87 5.47 -5.34
CA GLY A 156 -14.56 5.42 -5.99
C GLY A 156 -13.95 4.00 -5.99
N ILE A 157 -14.03 3.28 -4.88
CA ILE A 157 -13.53 1.90 -4.79
C ILE A 157 -14.34 1.00 -5.74
N THR A 158 -15.67 1.13 -5.74
CA THR A 158 -16.55 0.35 -6.63
C THR A 158 -16.24 0.63 -8.10
N ALA A 159 -16.11 1.91 -8.49
CA ALA A 159 -15.76 2.28 -9.86
C ALA A 159 -14.40 1.73 -10.29
N GLY A 160 -13.40 1.81 -9.39
CA GLY A 160 -12.07 1.24 -9.64
C GLY A 160 -12.09 -0.27 -9.81
N VAL A 161 -12.74 -0.99 -8.90
CA VAL A 161 -12.88 -2.46 -8.95
C VAL A 161 -13.60 -2.89 -10.23
N GLU A 162 -14.73 -2.28 -10.55
CA GLU A 162 -15.46 -2.59 -11.79
C GLU A 162 -14.62 -2.34 -13.04
N ARG A 163 -13.84 -1.26 -13.04
CA ARG A 163 -12.95 -0.94 -14.16
C ARG A 163 -11.81 -1.95 -14.28
N MET A 164 -11.19 -2.35 -13.17
CA MET A 164 -10.17 -3.40 -13.16
C MET A 164 -10.73 -4.71 -13.72
N ILE A 165 -11.92 -5.12 -13.28
CA ILE A 165 -12.59 -6.33 -13.76
C ILE A 165 -12.83 -6.26 -15.28
N LYS A 166 -13.38 -5.15 -15.79
CA LYS A 166 -13.64 -4.96 -17.22
C LYS A 166 -12.39 -5.04 -18.06
N VAL A 167 -11.31 -4.40 -17.61
CA VAL A 167 -10.02 -4.42 -18.30
C VAL A 167 -9.42 -5.83 -18.32
N VAL A 168 -9.48 -6.56 -17.21
CA VAL A 168 -9.01 -7.96 -17.15
C VAL A 168 -9.90 -8.89 -18.00
N ASP A 169 -11.18 -8.55 -18.17
CA ASP A 169 -12.09 -9.25 -19.09
C ASP A 169 -11.85 -8.93 -20.57
N GLY A 170 -10.98 -7.95 -20.87
CA GLY A 170 -10.57 -7.57 -22.22
C GLY A 170 -11.29 -6.34 -22.78
N GLU A 171 -12.04 -5.60 -21.96
CA GLU A 171 -12.64 -4.33 -22.38
C GLU A 171 -11.58 -3.22 -22.40
N PRO A 172 -11.43 -2.48 -23.50
CA PRO A 172 -10.49 -1.35 -23.53
C PRO A 172 -10.96 -0.22 -22.62
N LEU A 173 -10.00 0.55 -22.10
CA LEU A 173 -10.35 1.78 -21.39
C LEU A 173 -11.05 2.77 -22.33
N PRO A 174 -12.05 3.52 -21.84
CA PRO A 174 -12.62 4.62 -22.62
C PRO A 174 -11.56 5.67 -22.96
N PRO A 175 -11.79 6.52 -23.98
CA PRO A 175 -10.88 7.62 -24.28
C PRO A 175 -10.53 8.43 -23.03
N PRO A 176 -9.29 8.97 -22.92
CA PRO A 176 -8.92 9.82 -21.79
C PRO A 176 -9.90 10.99 -21.63
N LYS A 177 -10.32 11.26 -20.41
CA LYS A 177 -11.11 12.47 -20.11
C LYS A 177 -10.26 13.70 -20.42
N ALA A 178 -10.82 14.66 -21.15
CA ALA A 178 -10.15 15.94 -21.37
C ALA A 178 -9.85 16.58 -20.00
N ARG A 179 -8.59 16.96 -19.80
CA ARG A 179 -8.22 17.75 -18.61
C ARG A 179 -8.69 19.18 -18.82
N PRO A 180 -9.32 19.80 -17.82
CA PRO A 180 -9.68 21.20 -17.88
C PRO A 180 -8.46 22.11 -17.96
#